data_0c212f854493cec5a6caec7704ce8d3f
#
_entry.id   0c212f854493cec5a6caec7704ce8d3f
#
_cell.length_a   1.000
_cell.length_b   1.000
_cell.length_c   1.000
_cell.angle_alpha   90.00
_cell.angle_beta   90.00
_cell.angle_gamma   90.00
#
_symmetry.space_group_name_H-M   'P 1'
#
loop_
_entity.id
_entity.type
_entity.pdbx_description
1 polymer ?
#
loop_
_entity_poly.entity_id
_entity_poly.type
_entity_poly.pdbx_seq_one_letter_code
_entity_poly.pdbx_strand_id
1 'polypeptide(L)'
;KYIEENIKKGFNVYQSKPNTSEKFVSPTIIEINKLSNLSEEQFGPILHVIKFKSSEVSTLISDINNSGYGLTMGIHTRIESRADLFSQQCNIGNIYINRDMVGAVVGSQPFGGRGLSGSGCKAGGPNYLMQFLDEKVVSKNSVAFGGNAELLNIQEEK
;
A
#
# COMPACT_ATOMS: atom_id res chain seq x y z
N LYS A 1 16.52 20.45 9.03
CA LYS A 1 17.08 19.40 9.87
C LYS A 1 17.34 18.12 9.08
N TYR A 2 16.34 17.39 8.56
CA TYR A 2 16.52 16.10 7.86
C TYR A 2 17.48 16.20 6.65
N ILE A 3 17.31 17.20 5.78
CA ILE A 3 18.16 17.43 4.61
C ILE A 3 19.60 17.69 5.05
N GLU A 4 19.83 18.55 6.04
CA GLU A 4 21.16 18.86 6.59
C GLU A 4 21.84 17.63 7.20
N GLU A 5 21.07 16.76 7.87
CA GLU A 5 21.58 15.51 8.41
C GLU A 5 22.08 14.57 7.31
N ASN A 6 21.36 14.52 6.18
CA ASN A 6 21.78 13.70 5.04
C ASN A 6 23.02 14.27 4.33
N ILE A 7 23.14 15.60 4.24
CA ILE A 7 24.36 16.24 3.76
C ILE A 7 25.55 15.88 4.68
N LYS A 8 25.37 15.96 6.00
CA LYS A 8 26.41 15.60 6.98
C LYS A 8 26.80 14.11 6.91
N LYS A 9 25.87 13.23 6.54
CA LYS A 9 26.15 11.81 6.28
C LYS A 9 26.90 11.56 4.97
N GLY A 10 27.12 12.59 4.16
CA GLY A 10 27.86 12.51 2.90
C GLY A 10 27.03 12.04 1.71
N PHE A 11 25.70 12.05 1.80
CA PHE A 11 24.85 11.76 0.65
C PHE A 11 24.83 12.93 -0.34
N ASN A 12 24.68 12.61 -1.62
CA ASN A 12 24.47 13.62 -2.65
C ASN A 12 23.06 14.19 -2.54
N VAL A 13 22.97 15.49 -2.30
CA VAL A 13 21.73 16.21 -2.14
C VAL A 13 21.60 17.28 -3.21
N TYR A 14 20.54 17.23 -3.98
CA TYR A 14 20.21 18.21 -5.03
C TYR A 14 18.92 18.92 -4.62
N GLN A 15 19.02 20.21 -4.39
CA GLN A 15 17.88 21.02 -3.97
C GLN A 15 17.62 22.12 -4.99
N SER A 16 16.34 22.37 -5.31
CA SER A 16 15.95 23.52 -6.10
C SER A 16 16.30 24.82 -5.33
N LYS A 17 16.25 25.98 -6.00
CA LYS A 17 16.54 27.27 -5.37
C LYS A 17 15.79 27.39 -4.05
N PRO A 18 16.48 27.78 -2.96
CA PRO A 18 15.86 27.93 -1.66
C PRO A 18 14.65 28.87 -1.73
N ASN A 19 13.57 28.47 -1.12
CA ASN A 19 12.46 29.39 -0.88
C ASN A 19 12.88 30.39 0.20
N THR A 20 12.54 31.63 0.02
CA THR A 20 12.84 32.70 1.00
C THR A 20 12.00 32.61 2.27
N SER A 21 10.96 31.77 2.27
CA SER A 21 10.07 31.55 3.41
C SER A 21 10.43 30.29 4.17
N GLU A 22 10.65 30.38 5.47
CA GLU A 22 10.89 29.25 6.37
C GLU A 22 9.71 28.25 6.44
N LYS A 23 8.52 28.63 5.92
CA LYS A 23 7.34 27.78 5.92
C LYS A 23 7.31 26.75 4.80
N PHE A 24 8.23 26.81 3.85
CA PHE A 24 8.27 25.93 2.69
C PHE A 24 9.59 25.18 2.61
N VAL A 25 9.49 23.91 2.25
CA VAL A 25 10.65 23.06 1.93
C VAL A 25 10.79 23.02 0.41
N SER A 26 11.97 23.37 -0.09
CA SER A 26 12.25 23.28 -1.53
C SER A 26 12.31 21.82 -1.99
N PRO A 27 11.83 21.49 -3.20
CA PRO A 27 11.97 20.16 -3.78
C PRO A 27 13.42 19.70 -3.73
N THR A 28 13.62 18.50 -3.18
CA THR A 28 14.95 17.96 -2.88
C THR A 28 15.07 16.53 -3.35
N ILE A 29 16.18 16.17 -3.97
CA ILE A 29 16.54 14.79 -4.31
C ILE A 29 17.73 14.38 -3.44
N ILE A 30 17.66 13.21 -2.83
CA ILE A 30 18.73 12.63 -2.01
C ILE A 30 19.11 11.27 -2.59
N GLU A 31 20.34 11.12 -3.05
CA GLU A 31 20.88 9.82 -3.44
C GLU A 31 21.35 9.06 -2.21
N ILE A 32 20.72 7.93 -1.92
CA ILE A 32 21.09 7.04 -0.81
C ILE A 32 21.64 5.72 -1.36
N ASN A 33 22.47 5.04 -0.56
CA ASN A 33 23.17 3.83 -1.02
C ASN A 33 22.31 2.57 -0.90
N LYS A 34 21.38 2.53 0.06
CA LYS A 34 20.51 1.39 0.34
C LYS A 34 19.22 1.87 1.03
N LEU A 35 18.17 1.07 0.92
CA LEU A 35 16.84 1.42 1.46
C LEU A 35 16.88 1.60 2.99
N SER A 36 17.71 0.86 3.70
CA SER A 36 17.86 1.01 5.16
C SER A 36 18.45 2.35 5.62
N ASN A 37 18.93 3.19 4.69
CA ASN A 37 19.28 4.58 5.02
C ASN A 37 18.04 5.46 5.24
N LEU A 38 16.87 5.02 4.77
CA LEU A 38 15.58 5.64 4.98
C LEU A 38 14.91 4.96 6.18
N SER A 39 15.07 5.50 7.38
CA SER A 39 14.57 4.92 8.63
C SER A 39 13.07 5.09 8.83
N GLU A 40 12.49 6.11 8.21
CA GLU A 40 11.07 6.45 8.34
C GLU A 40 10.58 7.19 7.09
N GLU A 41 9.28 7.20 6.89
CA GLU A 41 8.65 7.95 5.82
C GLU A 41 8.87 9.46 6.00
N GLN A 42 9.32 10.13 4.94
CA GLN A 42 9.53 11.59 4.95
C GLN A 42 8.38 12.27 4.22
N PHE A 43 7.45 12.83 4.98
CA PHE A 43 6.35 13.63 4.42
C PHE A 43 6.87 15.00 3.99
N GLY A 44 6.98 15.19 2.66
CA GLY A 44 7.45 16.45 2.10
C GLY A 44 7.93 16.28 0.66
N PRO A 45 8.38 17.35 0.01
CA PRO A 45 8.84 17.32 -1.37
C PRO A 45 10.29 16.79 -1.45
N ILE A 46 10.52 15.60 -0.92
CA ILE A 46 11.83 14.93 -0.87
C ILE A 46 11.74 13.60 -1.61
N LEU A 47 12.56 13.42 -2.64
CA LEU A 47 12.71 12.19 -3.40
C LEU A 47 14.02 11.50 -3.01
N HIS A 48 13.95 10.24 -2.58
CA HIS A 48 15.11 9.40 -2.39
C HIS A 48 15.37 8.56 -3.64
N VAL A 49 16.62 8.49 -4.06
CA VAL A 49 17.05 7.73 -5.24
C VAL A 49 18.09 6.70 -4.83
N ILE A 50 17.88 5.46 -5.29
CA ILE A 50 18.81 4.35 -5.11
C ILE A 50 19.17 3.78 -6.48
N LYS A 51 20.46 3.58 -6.72
CA LYS A 51 20.96 2.86 -7.90
C LYS A 51 21.30 1.43 -7.48
N PHE A 52 20.83 0.46 -8.23
CA PHE A 52 21.10 -0.95 -7.97
C PHE A 52 21.50 -1.70 -9.24
N LYS A 53 22.24 -2.79 -9.11
CA LYS A 53 22.61 -3.68 -10.21
C LYS A 53 21.52 -4.72 -10.43
N SER A 54 21.42 -5.24 -11.64
CA SER A 54 20.45 -6.32 -11.95
C SER A 54 20.66 -7.58 -11.08
N SER A 55 21.87 -7.85 -10.62
CA SER A 55 22.17 -8.92 -9.69
C SER A 55 21.66 -8.70 -8.27
N GLU A 56 21.25 -7.48 -7.92
CA GLU A 56 20.83 -7.07 -6.58
C GLU A 56 19.29 -7.01 -6.44
N VAL A 57 18.55 -7.39 -7.49
CA VAL A 57 17.08 -7.32 -7.53
C VAL A 57 16.44 -8.09 -6.38
N SER A 58 16.90 -9.30 -6.08
CA SER A 58 16.33 -10.09 -4.98
C SER A 58 16.54 -9.43 -3.62
N THR A 59 17.72 -8.84 -3.40
CA THR A 59 18.01 -8.08 -2.18
C THR A 59 17.12 -6.84 -2.09
N LEU A 60 16.96 -6.12 -3.19
CA LEU A 60 16.09 -4.93 -3.24
C LEU A 60 14.64 -5.28 -2.90
N ILE A 61 14.10 -6.37 -3.44
CA ILE A 61 12.75 -6.86 -3.13
C ILE A 61 12.63 -7.18 -1.63
N SER A 62 13.63 -7.86 -1.07
CA SER A 62 13.67 -8.14 0.37
C SER A 62 13.70 -6.85 1.21
N ASP A 63 14.51 -5.87 0.81
CA ASP A 63 14.61 -4.60 1.52
C ASP A 63 13.30 -3.81 1.45
N ILE A 64 12.63 -3.82 0.30
CA ILE A 64 11.30 -3.21 0.12
C ILE A 64 10.29 -3.86 1.08
N ASN A 65 10.22 -5.18 1.11
CA ASN A 65 9.29 -5.90 1.97
C ASN A 65 9.60 -5.68 3.46
N ASN A 66 10.87 -5.63 3.82
CA ASN A 66 11.32 -5.42 5.19
C ASN A 66 11.11 -3.97 5.68
N SER A 67 10.92 -3.01 4.77
CA SER A 67 10.59 -1.63 5.16
C SER A 67 9.27 -1.53 5.91
N GLY A 68 8.39 -2.53 5.74
CA GLY A 68 7.05 -2.57 6.33
C GLY A 68 6.02 -1.68 5.62
N TYR A 69 6.43 -0.80 4.73
CA TYR A 69 5.52 0.03 3.93
C TYR A 69 5.11 -0.66 2.64
N GLY A 70 3.84 -0.53 2.27
CA GLY A 70 3.32 -1.22 1.09
C GLY A 70 2.07 -0.57 0.51
N LEU A 71 2.08 0.74 0.26
CA LEU A 71 0.92 1.42 -0.30
C LEU A 71 0.88 1.29 -1.82
N THR A 72 1.82 1.92 -2.51
CA THR A 72 1.87 1.96 -3.97
C THR A 72 3.28 1.68 -4.49
N MET A 73 3.35 1.05 -5.65
CA MET A 73 4.58 0.84 -6.40
C MET A 73 4.32 1.10 -7.89
N GLY A 74 5.15 1.94 -8.50
CA GLY A 74 5.21 2.10 -9.95
C GLY A 74 6.40 1.34 -10.52
N ILE A 75 6.16 0.55 -11.56
CA ILE A 75 7.20 -0.23 -12.26
C ILE A 75 7.21 0.23 -13.71
N HIS A 76 8.33 0.78 -14.16
CA HIS A 76 8.53 1.20 -15.53
C HIS A 76 9.61 0.34 -16.18
N THR A 77 9.23 -0.55 -17.07
CA THR A 77 10.14 -1.48 -17.75
C THR A 77 9.56 -1.95 -19.08
N ARG A 78 10.45 -2.28 -20.01
CA ARG A 78 10.09 -2.97 -21.27
C ARG A 78 10.22 -4.50 -21.15
N ILE A 79 10.63 -5.01 -20.00
CA ILE A 79 10.84 -6.44 -19.77
C ILE A 79 9.68 -6.92 -18.88
N GLU A 80 8.71 -7.63 -19.48
CA GLU A 80 7.51 -8.12 -18.81
C GLU A 80 7.83 -9.00 -17.60
N SER A 81 8.72 -9.98 -17.78
CA SER A 81 9.14 -10.87 -16.69
C SER A 81 9.73 -10.15 -15.49
N ARG A 82 10.30 -8.96 -15.68
CA ARG A 82 10.77 -8.12 -14.56
C ARG A 82 9.61 -7.47 -13.83
N ALA A 83 8.61 -6.98 -14.56
CA ALA A 83 7.40 -6.44 -13.96
C ALA A 83 6.67 -7.51 -13.14
N ASP A 84 6.55 -8.73 -13.68
CA ASP A 84 5.93 -9.87 -13.01
C ASP A 84 6.69 -10.26 -11.73
N LEU A 85 8.02 -10.30 -11.79
CA LEU A 85 8.85 -10.61 -10.63
C LEU A 85 8.56 -9.65 -9.46
N PHE A 86 8.58 -8.35 -9.71
CA PHE A 86 8.30 -7.36 -8.67
C PHE A 86 6.84 -7.43 -8.20
N SER A 87 5.88 -7.57 -9.11
CA SER A 87 4.46 -7.61 -8.77
C SER A 87 4.08 -8.83 -7.93
N GLN A 88 4.75 -9.95 -8.13
CA GLN A 88 4.51 -11.19 -7.37
C GLN A 88 5.24 -11.22 -6.03
N GLN A 89 6.44 -10.64 -5.95
CA GLN A 89 7.28 -10.77 -4.77
C GLN A 89 7.24 -9.58 -3.81
N CYS A 90 6.83 -8.40 -4.27
CA CYS A 90 6.70 -7.24 -3.39
C CYS A 90 5.34 -7.24 -2.66
N ASN A 91 5.39 -7.06 -1.36
CA ASN A 91 4.19 -6.99 -0.51
C ASN A 91 3.54 -5.60 -0.55
N ILE A 92 3.08 -5.21 -1.74
CA ILE A 92 2.50 -3.89 -2.03
C ILE A 92 1.01 -4.01 -2.31
N GLY A 93 0.25 -3.05 -1.82
CA GLY A 93 -1.20 -3.03 -2.00
C GLY A 93 -1.63 -2.69 -3.42
N ASN A 94 -1.04 -1.70 -4.04
CA ASN A 94 -1.36 -1.25 -5.39
C ASN A 94 -0.10 -1.17 -6.25
N ILE A 95 -0.06 -1.91 -7.34
CA ILE A 95 1.09 -1.94 -8.26
C ILE A 95 0.62 -1.44 -9.63
N TYR A 96 1.38 -0.50 -10.19
CA TYR A 96 1.11 0.15 -11.47
C TYR A 96 2.27 -0.11 -12.42
N ILE A 97 2.01 -0.75 -13.56
CA ILE A 97 3.03 -1.12 -14.54
C ILE A 97 2.90 -0.22 -15.76
N ASN A 98 3.99 0.49 -16.08
CA ASN A 98 4.10 1.40 -17.23
C ASN A 98 3.00 2.47 -17.30
N ARG A 99 2.53 2.91 -16.14
CA ARG A 99 1.56 4.00 -16.00
C ARG A 99 1.87 4.82 -14.75
N ASP A 100 1.20 5.94 -14.58
CA ASP A 100 1.29 6.72 -13.35
C ASP A 100 0.70 5.97 -12.14
N MET A 101 1.09 6.39 -10.94
CA MET A 101 0.59 5.85 -9.67
C MET A 101 -0.62 6.61 -9.13
N VAL A 102 -1.24 7.45 -9.95
CA VAL A 102 -2.43 8.22 -9.59
C VAL A 102 -3.67 7.42 -9.97
N GLY A 103 -4.57 7.26 -9.04
CA GLY A 103 -5.90 6.77 -9.32
C GLY A 103 -6.34 5.61 -8.43
N ALA A 104 -7.26 5.98 -7.54
CA ALA A 104 -8.21 5.06 -6.95
C ALA A 104 -9.53 5.23 -7.69
N VAL A 105 -10.11 4.16 -8.18
CA VAL A 105 -11.42 4.17 -8.83
C VAL A 105 -12.28 3.10 -8.17
N VAL A 106 -13.38 3.52 -7.58
CA VAL A 106 -14.32 2.61 -6.91
C VAL A 106 -14.74 1.48 -7.87
N GLY A 107 -14.64 0.26 -7.40
CA GLY A 107 -14.96 -0.95 -8.15
C GLY A 107 -13.85 -1.45 -9.07
N SER A 108 -13.24 -0.59 -9.90
CA SER A 108 -12.24 -1.03 -10.89
C SER A 108 -10.79 -0.96 -10.39
N GLN A 109 -10.48 0.03 -9.55
CA GLN A 109 -9.15 0.21 -8.97
C GLN A 109 -9.26 0.56 -7.48
N PRO A 110 -9.70 -0.37 -6.63
CA PRO A 110 -9.80 -0.13 -5.20
C PRO A 110 -8.42 0.09 -4.60
N PHE A 111 -8.36 0.96 -3.58
CA PHE A 111 -7.13 1.49 -3.06
C PHE A 111 -6.90 1.14 -1.59
N GLY A 112 -5.70 0.67 -1.27
CA GLY A 112 -5.30 0.38 0.10
C GLY A 112 -3.97 -0.34 0.15
N GLY A 113 -3.17 -0.03 1.16
CA GLY A 113 -1.85 -0.57 1.39
C GLY A 113 -1.83 -1.83 2.24
N ARG A 114 -0.61 -2.29 2.52
CA ARG A 114 -0.30 -3.40 3.41
C ARG A 114 0.73 -2.98 4.45
N GLY A 115 0.83 -3.75 5.52
CA GLY A 115 1.76 -3.48 6.61
C GLY A 115 1.46 -2.12 7.26
N LEU A 116 2.46 -1.27 7.40
CA LEU A 116 2.31 0.07 7.97
C LEU A 116 1.44 1.02 7.11
N SER A 117 1.17 0.65 5.85
CA SER A 117 0.39 1.46 4.91
C SER A 117 -1.07 1.06 4.78
N GLY A 118 -1.56 0.10 5.55
CA GLY A 118 -2.96 -0.29 5.46
C GLY A 118 -3.33 -1.49 6.33
N SER A 119 -4.60 -1.59 6.70
CA SER A 119 -5.14 -2.55 7.66
C SER A 119 -5.93 -3.70 7.01
N GLY A 120 -5.94 -3.85 5.70
CA GLY A 120 -6.65 -4.95 5.06
C GLY A 120 -7.39 -4.61 3.78
N CYS A 121 -8.73 -4.68 3.80
CA CYS A 121 -9.53 -4.53 2.58
C CYS A 121 -9.41 -3.14 1.97
N LYS A 122 -9.37 -3.13 0.64
CA LYS A 122 -9.21 -1.90 -0.12
C LYS A 122 -10.48 -1.06 -0.14
N ALA A 123 -10.34 0.24 0.11
CA ALA A 123 -11.43 1.21 -0.06
C ALA A 123 -11.95 1.17 -1.50
N GLY A 124 -13.27 1.13 -1.65
CA GLY A 124 -13.93 0.99 -2.95
C GLY A 124 -13.86 -0.42 -3.56
N GLY A 125 -13.34 -1.41 -2.83
CA GLY A 125 -13.31 -2.81 -3.24
C GLY A 125 -14.54 -3.60 -2.77
N PRO A 126 -14.79 -4.78 -3.37
CA PRO A 126 -15.99 -5.59 -3.08
C PRO A 126 -16.02 -6.09 -1.63
N ASN A 127 -14.87 -6.26 -1.01
CA ASN A 127 -14.76 -6.77 0.37
C ASN A 127 -14.75 -5.66 1.44
N TYR A 128 -14.88 -4.39 1.04
CA TYR A 128 -14.75 -3.28 1.98
C TYR A 128 -15.85 -3.27 3.03
N LEU A 129 -17.10 -3.50 2.61
CA LEU A 129 -18.25 -3.51 3.52
C LEU A 129 -18.22 -4.66 4.52
N MET A 130 -17.56 -5.76 4.18
CA MET A 130 -17.44 -6.92 5.08
C MET A 130 -16.71 -6.61 6.38
N GLN A 131 -15.89 -5.55 6.40
CA GLN A 131 -15.20 -5.11 7.62
C GLN A 131 -16.11 -4.47 8.66
N PHE A 132 -17.32 -4.09 8.27
CA PHE A 132 -18.32 -3.44 9.12
C PHE A 132 -19.43 -4.41 9.55
N LEU A 133 -19.31 -5.69 9.19
CA LEU A 133 -20.28 -6.73 9.50
C LEU A 133 -19.71 -7.64 10.58
N ASP A 134 -20.59 -8.09 11.45
CA ASP A 134 -20.31 -9.12 12.44
C ASP A 134 -21.13 -10.36 12.13
N GLU A 135 -20.53 -11.53 12.26
CA GLU A 135 -21.19 -12.79 11.98
C GLU A 135 -21.90 -13.30 13.24
N LYS A 136 -23.21 -13.54 13.14
CA LYS A 136 -24.00 -14.11 14.22
C LYS A 136 -24.70 -15.38 13.74
N VAL A 137 -24.41 -16.49 14.37
CA VAL A 137 -25.07 -17.77 14.14
C VAL A 137 -26.17 -17.97 15.17
N VAL A 138 -27.40 -18.21 14.68
CA VAL A 138 -28.56 -18.55 15.53
C VAL A 138 -29.10 -19.90 15.08
N SER A 139 -29.01 -20.89 15.97
CA SER A 139 -29.61 -22.20 15.75
C SER A 139 -30.81 -22.37 16.66
N LYS A 140 -31.95 -22.75 16.09
CA LYS A 140 -33.19 -22.97 16.84
C LYS A 140 -33.67 -24.41 16.67
N ASN A 141 -34.00 -25.07 17.77
CA ASN A 141 -34.72 -26.32 17.70
C ASN A 141 -36.23 -26.02 17.63
N SER A 142 -36.80 -26.07 16.44
CA SER A 142 -38.22 -25.76 16.16
C SER A 142 -39.16 -26.76 16.82
N VAL A 143 -38.74 -28.00 16.99
CA VAL A 143 -39.56 -29.06 17.65
C VAL A 143 -39.79 -28.76 19.11
N ALA A 144 -38.81 -28.15 19.79
CA ALA A 144 -38.92 -27.79 21.19
C ALA A 144 -39.95 -26.69 21.49
N PHE A 145 -40.40 -25.96 20.51
CA PHE A 145 -41.44 -24.94 20.63
C PHE A 145 -42.87 -25.51 20.47
N GLY A 146 -43.05 -26.82 20.26
CA GLY A 146 -44.35 -27.47 20.14
C GLY A 146 -45.16 -27.10 18.90
N GLY A 147 -44.50 -26.61 17.86
CA GLY A 147 -45.17 -26.19 16.61
C GLY A 147 -45.49 -27.38 15.71
N ASN A 148 -46.64 -27.34 15.04
CA ASN A 148 -46.96 -28.24 13.94
C ASN A 148 -46.02 -27.94 12.77
N ALA A 149 -45.39 -28.95 12.19
CA ALA A 149 -44.46 -28.81 11.04
C ALA A 149 -45.11 -28.12 9.81
N GLU A 150 -46.42 -28.25 9.65
CA GLU A 150 -47.15 -27.57 8.58
C GLU A 150 -47.26 -26.05 8.77
N LEU A 151 -47.29 -25.58 10.05
CA LEU A 151 -47.35 -24.15 10.37
C LEU A 151 -45.98 -23.44 10.19
N LEU A 152 -44.88 -24.19 10.20
CA LEU A 152 -43.54 -23.64 10.00
C LEU A 152 -43.26 -23.23 8.55
N ASN A 153 -44.06 -23.71 7.61
CA ASN A 153 -43.95 -23.40 6.17
C ASN A 153 -44.89 -22.28 5.70
N ILE A 154 -45.70 -21.71 6.59
CA ILE A 154 -46.52 -20.56 6.24
C ILE A 154 -45.59 -19.32 6.21
N GLN A 155 -45.19 -18.96 5.01
CA GLN A 155 -44.61 -17.63 4.78
C GLN A 155 -45.71 -16.61 4.91
N GLU A 156 -45.58 -15.66 5.80
CA GLU A 156 -46.43 -14.46 5.80
C GLU A 156 -46.21 -13.72 4.47
N GLU A 157 -47.17 -13.83 3.55
CA GLU A 157 -47.26 -12.91 2.44
C GLU A 157 -47.52 -11.51 2.97
N LYS A 158 -46.51 -10.67 2.86
CA LYS A 158 -46.62 -9.20 3.02
C LYS A 158 -46.27 -8.53 1.73
#